data_440dbcdc81f83e63ec971ab40cae44c2
#
_entry.id   440dbcdc81f83e63ec971ab40cae44c2
#
_cell.length_a   1.000
_cell.length_b   1.000
_cell.length_c   1.000
_cell.angle_alpha   90.00
_cell.angle_beta   90.00
_cell.angle_gamma   90.00
#
_symmetry.space_group_name_H-M   'P 1'
#
loop_
_entity.id
_entity.type
_entity.pdbx_description
1 polymer ?
#
loop_
_entity_poly.entity_id
_entity_poly.type
_entity_poly.pdbx_seq_one_letter_code
_entity_poly.pdbx_strand_id
1 'polypeptide(L)'
;MREESLAELAESLRSQGIIQPIVVRPLVGEQLQAGEQRYEIIAGERRWRAAQLAGLHVIPALVRDLPDHQAVAIALIENIQREDLNPLEEALALRRLVNEFDMTHGEAADTVGRSRASVSNLLRLLELPDFVKNLLVQRALGMGHARALLALTSPQG
;
A
#
# COMPACT_ATOMS: atom_id res chain seq x y z
N MET A 1 -3.67 9.29 -9.56
CA MET A 1 -3.28 8.17 -10.46
C MET A 1 -3.14 8.78 -11.83
N ARG A 2 -1.99 8.61 -12.51
CA ARG A 2 -1.82 9.18 -13.86
C ARG A 2 -2.64 8.35 -14.84
N GLU A 3 -3.63 8.95 -15.47
CA GLU A 3 -4.51 8.29 -16.46
C GLU A 3 -3.74 7.73 -17.66
N GLU A 4 -2.67 8.42 -18.09
CA GLU A 4 -1.76 7.96 -19.15
C GLU A 4 -1.15 6.59 -18.85
N SER A 5 -0.68 6.36 -17.63
CA SER A 5 -0.05 5.09 -17.24
C SER A 5 -1.07 3.92 -17.12
N LEU A 6 -2.37 4.21 -16.98
CA LEU A 6 -3.40 3.19 -16.97
C LEU A 6 -3.80 2.80 -18.40
N ALA A 7 -3.82 3.77 -19.31
CA ALA A 7 -4.09 3.53 -20.73
C ALA A 7 -2.98 2.69 -21.40
N GLU A 8 -1.71 2.98 -21.08
CA GLU A 8 -0.57 2.17 -21.54
C GLU A 8 -0.68 0.72 -21.04
N LEU A 9 -1.06 0.54 -19.77
CA LEU A 9 -1.28 -0.79 -19.22
C LEU A 9 -2.44 -1.51 -19.92
N ALA A 10 -3.53 -0.82 -20.21
CA ALA A 10 -4.67 -1.39 -20.93
C ALA A 10 -4.29 -1.84 -22.35
N GLU A 11 -3.46 -1.07 -23.05
CA GLU A 11 -2.97 -1.44 -24.38
C GLU A 11 -2.04 -2.67 -24.32
N SER A 12 -1.16 -2.73 -23.33
CA SER A 12 -0.33 -3.92 -23.07
C SER A 12 -1.19 -5.15 -22.79
N LEU A 13 -2.28 -5.00 -22.01
CA LEU A 13 -3.19 -6.09 -21.71
C LEU A 13 -4.00 -6.57 -22.94
N ARG A 14 -4.31 -5.68 -23.89
CA ARG A 14 -4.94 -6.07 -25.16
C ARG A 14 -4.01 -6.93 -26.02
N SER A 15 -2.72 -6.59 -26.03
CA SER A 15 -1.75 -7.24 -26.91
C SER A 15 -1.21 -8.55 -26.33
N GLN A 16 -0.98 -8.62 -25.03
CA GLN A 16 -0.29 -9.73 -24.37
C GLN A 16 -1.15 -10.53 -23.38
N GLY A 17 -2.36 -10.03 -23.07
CA GLY A 17 -3.19 -10.57 -22.00
C GLY A 17 -2.64 -10.24 -20.61
N ILE A 18 -3.31 -10.78 -19.58
CA ILE A 18 -2.87 -10.62 -18.20
C ILE A 18 -1.91 -11.75 -17.84
N ILE A 19 -0.61 -11.45 -17.75
CA ILE A 19 0.45 -12.40 -17.39
C ILE A 19 0.42 -12.69 -15.88
N GLN A 20 0.20 -11.65 -15.06
CA GLN A 20 0.12 -11.79 -13.60
C GLN A 20 -1.34 -11.72 -13.14
N PRO A 21 -1.88 -12.76 -12.47
CA PRO A 21 -3.24 -12.74 -11.94
C PRO A 21 -3.42 -11.65 -10.89
N ILE A 22 -4.65 -11.18 -10.75
CA ILE A 22 -5.05 -10.39 -9.56
C ILE A 22 -5.25 -11.34 -8.38
N VAL A 23 -5.20 -10.82 -7.16
CA VAL A 23 -5.50 -11.60 -5.96
C VAL A 23 -6.86 -11.18 -5.44
N VAL A 24 -7.73 -12.15 -5.23
CA VAL A 24 -9.10 -11.93 -4.75
C VAL A 24 -9.41 -12.87 -3.60
N ARG A 25 -10.37 -12.49 -2.75
CA ARG A 25 -10.97 -13.39 -1.77
C ARG A 25 -12.48 -13.50 -1.98
N PRO A 26 -13.10 -14.63 -1.61
CA PRO A 26 -14.55 -14.74 -1.62
C PRO A 26 -15.16 -13.78 -0.61
N LEU A 27 -16.23 -13.09 -1.00
CA LEU A 27 -17.08 -12.38 -0.05
C LEU A 27 -18.02 -13.40 0.62
N VAL A 28 -17.94 -13.49 1.94
CA VAL A 28 -18.84 -14.31 2.76
C VAL A 28 -19.81 -13.34 3.45
N GLY A 29 -21.09 -13.40 3.15
CA GLY A 29 -22.08 -12.54 3.79
C GLY A 29 -23.52 -12.88 3.41
N GLU A 30 -24.46 -12.46 4.27
CA GLU A 30 -25.89 -12.71 4.15
C GLU A 30 -26.58 -12.04 2.95
N GLN A 31 -25.87 -11.21 2.17
CA GLN A 31 -26.42 -10.48 1.02
C GLN A 31 -26.17 -11.16 -0.33
N LEU A 32 -25.53 -12.32 -0.34
CA LEU A 32 -25.33 -13.08 -1.57
C LEU A 32 -26.57 -13.95 -1.85
N GLN A 33 -27.13 -13.85 -3.07
CA GLN A 33 -28.19 -14.75 -3.51
C GLN A 33 -27.62 -16.18 -3.64
N ALA A 34 -28.46 -17.18 -3.41
CA ALA A 34 -28.03 -18.58 -3.47
C ALA A 34 -27.39 -18.90 -4.84
N GLY A 35 -26.11 -19.25 -4.83
CA GLY A 35 -25.32 -19.55 -6.05
C GLY A 35 -24.52 -18.39 -6.62
N GLU A 36 -24.60 -17.18 -6.07
CA GLU A 36 -23.81 -16.03 -6.48
C GLU A 36 -22.46 -16.03 -5.73
N GLN A 37 -21.35 -16.11 -6.45
CA GLN A 37 -20.02 -15.93 -5.90
C GLN A 37 -19.53 -14.51 -6.23
N ARG A 38 -19.26 -13.72 -5.19
CA ARG A 38 -18.62 -12.41 -5.32
C ARG A 38 -17.24 -12.44 -4.70
N TYR A 39 -16.37 -11.62 -5.24
CA TYR A 39 -14.98 -11.54 -4.81
C TYR A 39 -14.60 -10.11 -4.52
N GLU A 40 -13.78 -9.93 -3.51
CA GLU A 40 -13.11 -8.66 -3.21
C GLU A 40 -11.67 -8.71 -3.71
N ILE A 41 -11.22 -7.63 -4.37
CA ILE A 41 -9.84 -7.52 -4.84
C ILE A 41 -8.95 -7.16 -3.64
N ILE A 42 -7.98 -8.03 -3.34
CA ILE A 42 -6.96 -7.78 -2.32
C ILE A 42 -5.75 -7.07 -2.94
N ALA A 43 -5.32 -7.52 -4.12
CA ALA A 43 -4.17 -6.98 -4.83
C ALA A 43 -4.38 -7.00 -6.34
N GLY A 44 -3.82 -5.99 -7.03
CA GLY A 44 -3.88 -5.89 -8.49
C GLY A 44 -5.03 -5.02 -9.02
N GLU A 45 -5.55 -4.06 -8.25
CA GLU A 45 -6.64 -3.17 -8.66
C GLU A 45 -6.33 -2.42 -9.97
N ARG A 46 -5.09 -1.98 -10.18
CA ARG A 46 -4.68 -1.33 -11.43
C ARG A 46 -4.83 -2.24 -12.64
N ARG A 47 -4.48 -3.53 -12.51
CA ARG A 47 -4.66 -4.54 -13.57
C ARG A 47 -6.13 -4.78 -13.88
N TRP A 48 -6.96 -4.86 -12.85
CA TRP A 48 -8.41 -4.99 -13.00
C TRP A 48 -9.01 -3.78 -13.73
N ARG A 49 -8.66 -2.55 -13.34
CA ARG A 49 -9.10 -1.32 -14.02
C ARG A 49 -8.62 -1.23 -15.46
N ALA A 50 -7.36 -1.59 -15.71
CA ALA A 50 -6.80 -1.63 -17.06
C ALA A 50 -7.49 -2.69 -17.93
N ALA A 51 -7.83 -3.85 -17.35
CA ALA A 51 -8.60 -4.88 -18.04
C ALA A 51 -9.99 -4.41 -18.44
N GLN A 52 -10.69 -3.66 -17.58
CA GLN A 52 -11.97 -3.03 -17.92
C GLN A 52 -11.82 -2.06 -19.09
N LEU A 53 -10.79 -1.18 -19.07
CA LEU A 53 -10.49 -0.27 -20.18
C LEU A 53 -10.09 -1.00 -21.45
N ALA A 54 -9.47 -2.16 -21.33
CA ALA A 54 -9.11 -3.03 -22.45
C ALA A 54 -10.32 -3.80 -23.02
N GLY A 55 -11.48 -3.78 -22.36
CA GLY A 55 -12.67 -4.54 -22.75
C GLY A 55 -12.57 -6.04 -22.45
N LEU A 56 -11.70 -6.45 -21.52
CA LEU A 56 -11.56 -7.85 -21.11
C LEU A 56 -12.65 -8.20 -20.10
N HIS A 57 -13.50 -9.14 -20.43
CA HIS A 57 -14.60 -9.61 -19.56
C HIS A 57 -14.17 -10.69 -18.58
N VAL A 58 -13.06 -11.37 -18.85
CA VAL A 58 -12.51 -12.45 -18.03
C VAL A 58 -11.03 -12.19 -17.81
N ILE A 59 -10.61 -12.25 -16.56
CA ILE A 59 -9.22 -12.06 -16.16
C ILE A 59 -8.79 -13.16 -15.19
N PRO A 60 -7.51 -13.60 -15.24
CA PRO A 60 -7.01 -14.58 -14.30
C PRO A 60 -6.96 -13.99 -12.89
N ALA A 61 -7.49 -14.72 -11.93
CA ALA A 61 -7.48 -14.34 -10.52
C ALA A 61 -7.00 -15.51 -9.65
N LEU A 62 -6.16 -15.21 -8.69
CA LEU A 62 -5.78 -16.13 -7.62
C LEU A 62 -6.75 -15.94 -6.46
N VAL A 63 -7.58 -16.93 -6.22
CA VAL A 63 -8.51 -16.91 -5.10
C VAL A 63 -7.78 -17.35 -3.83
N ARG A 64 -7.80 -16.49 -2.80
CA ARG A 64 -7.26 -16.76 -1.48
C ARG A 64 -8.38 -16.67 -0.45
N ASP A 65 -8.55 -17.70 0.33
CA ASP A 65 -9.42 -17.67 1.52
C ASP A 65 -8.59 -17.13 2.68
N LEU A 66 -8.69 -15.80 2.87
CA LEU A 66 -7.90 -15.07 3.87
C LEU A 66 -8.85 -14.37 4.84
N PRO A 67 -8.60 -14.46 6.16
CA PRO A 67 -9.28 -13.64 7.14
C PRO A 67 -9.16 -12.15 6.83
N ASP A 68 -10.14 -11.33 7.22
CA ASP A 68 -10.20 -9.89 6.92
C ASP A 68 -8.90 -9.17 7.26
N HIS A 69 -8.34 -9.43 8.45
CA HIS A 69 -7.10 -8.81 8.90
C HIS A 69 -5.90 -9.14 8.00
N GLN A 70 -5.79 -10.38 7.49
CA GLN A 70 -4.70 -10.75 6.58
C GLN A 70 -4.85 -10.11 5.19
N ALA A 71 -6.08 -9.99 4.69
CA ALA A 71 -6.36 -9.32 3.43
C ALA A 71 -5.97 -7.83 3.49
N VAL A 72 -6.30 -7.16 4.61
CA VAL A 72 -5.92 -5.76 4.87
C VAL A 72 -4.39 -5.63 4.95
N ALA A 73 -3.70 -6.57 5.63
CA ALA A 73 -2.23 -6.57 5.70
C ALA A 73 -1.59 -6.64 4.31
N ILE A 74 -2.03 -7.57 3.46
CA ILE A 74 -1.49 -7.75 2.10
C ILE A 74 -1.69 -6.48 1.27
N ALA A 75 -2.89 -5.88 1.31
CA ALA A 75 -3.18 -4.65 0.59
C ALA A 75 -2.32 -3.47 1.09
N LEU A 76 -2.09 -3.39 2.41
CA LEU A 76 -1.26 -2.35 3.01
C LEU A 76 0.21 -2.52 2.64
N ILE A 77 0.74 -3.74 2.65
CA ILE A 77 2.11 -4.07 2.24
C ILE A 77 2.33 -3.72 0.76
N GLU A 78 1.40 -4.12 -0.13
CA GLU A 78 1.48 -3.75 -1.54
C GLU A 78 1.53 -2.24 -1.74
N ASN A 79 0.71 -1.50 -0.99
CA ASN A 79 0.70 -0.05 -1.07
C ASN A 79 2.01 0.58 -0.57
N ILE A 80 2.62 0.03 0.51
CA ILE A 80 3.92 0.51 1.02
C ILE A 80 5.06 0.28 0.01
N GLN A 81 4.99 -0.80 -0.76
CA GLN A 81 6.01 -1.15 -1.76
C GLN A 81 5.93 -0.32 -3.05
N ARG A 82 5.00 0.63 -3.14
CA ARG A 82 4.91 1.55 -4.28
C ARG A 82 6.04 2.57 -4.25
N GLU A 83 6.63 2.84 -5.41
CA GLU A 83 7.76 3.78 -5.55
C GLU A 83 7.36 5.26 -5.46
N ASP A 84 6.06 5.57 -5.55
CA ASP A 84 5.53 6.92 -5.64
C ASP A 84 5.06 7.52 -4.30
N LEU A 85 5.16 6.78 -3.18
CA LEU A 85 4.79 7.27 -1.86
C LEU A 85 5.76 8.36 -1.36
N ASN A 86 5.20 9.40 -0.75
CA ASN A 86 6.02 10.32 0.02
C ASN A 86 6.38 9.72 1.40
N PRO A 87 7.44 10.20 2.07
CA PRO A 87 7.90 9.62 3.34
C PRO A 87 6.85 9.60 4.46
N LEU A 88 5.91 10.55 4.47
CA LEU A 88 4.85 10.60 5.48
C LEU A 88 3.74 9.59 5.17
N GLU A 89 3.39 9.41 3.89
CA GLU A 89 2.44 8.37 3.47
C GLU A 89 2.98 6.99 3.80
N GLU A 90 4.28 6.75 3.54
CA GLU A 90 4.95 5.52 3.91
C GLU A 90 4.95 5.31 5.43
N ALA A 91 5.27 6.34 6.22
CA ALA A 91 5.24 6.30 7.67
C ALA A 91 3.85 6.00 8.23
N LEU A 92 2.79 6.61 7.66
CA LEU A 92 1.40 6.36 8.06
C LEU A 92 0.99 4.91 7.78
N ALA A 93 1.35 4.38 6.61
CA ALA A 93 1.05 3.00 6.24
C ALA A 93 1.81 2.01 7.14
N LEU A 94 3.09 2.28 7.46
CA LEU A 94 3.86 1.49 8.41
C LEU A 94 3.27 1.53 9.82
N ARG A 95 2.81 2.68 10.29
CA ARG A 95 2.14 2.81 11.59
C ARG A 95 0.87 1.97 11.66
N ARG A 96 0.08 1.97 10.59
CA ARG A 96 -1.09 1.10 10.49
C ARG A 96 -0.68 -0.37 10.57
N LEU A 97 0.34 -0.78 9.81
CA LEU A 97 0.84 -2.15 9.82
C LEU A 97 1.28 -2.58 11.23
N VAL A 98 2.04 -1.73 11.93
CA VAL A 98 2.49 -2.00 13.30
C VAL A 98 1.31 -2.08 14.28
N ASN A 99 0.38 -1.11 14.24
CA ASN A 99 -0.68 -1.00 15.25
C ASN A 99 -1.86 -1.97 15.00
N GLU A 100 -2.25 -2.19 13.74
CA GLU A 100 -3.40 -3.04 13.40
C GLU A 100 -3.04 -4.54 13.45
N PHE A 101 -1.74 -4.88 13.31
CA PHE A 101 -1.27 -6.27 13.27
C PHE A 101 -0.31 -6.63 14.40
N ASP A 102 -0.18 -5.77 15.43
CA ASP A 102 0.68 -5.95 16.60
C ASP A 102 2.13 -6.33 16.27
N MET A 103 2.64 -5.81 15.14
CA MET A 103 4.00 -6.09 14.67
C MET A 103 5.01 -5.23 15.41
N THR A 104 6.15 -5.81 15.71
CA THR A 104 7.35 -5.04 16.08
C THR A 104 7.89 -4.28 14.85
N HIS A 105 8.71 -3.25 15.09
CA HIS A 105 9.37 -2.53 13.99
C HIS A 105 10.28 -3.45 13.15
N GLY A 106 10.82 -4.52 13.76
CA GLY A 106 11.63 -5.53 13.06
C GLY A 106 10.78 -6.36 12.10
N GLU A 107 9.68 -6.92 12.58
CA GLU A 107 8.74 -7.72 11.78
C GLU A 107 8.13 -6.90 10.64
N ALA A 108 7.74 -5.65 10.91
CA ALA A 108 7.25 -4.75 9.87
C ALA A 108 8.34 -4.47 8.81
N ALA A 109 9.60 -4.28 9.24
CA ALA A 109 10.72 -4.07 8.34
C ALA A 109 10.98 -5.27 7.43
N ASP A 110 11.01 -6.47 7.99
CA ASP A 110 11.19 -7.71 7.23
C ASP A 110 10.05 -7.91 6.23
N THR A 111 8.82 -7.59 6.64
CA THR A 111 7.62 -7.74 5.81
C THR A 111 7.64 -6.81 4.60
N VAL A 112 8.12 -5.58 4.74
CA VAL A 112 8.15 -4.59 3.63
C VAL A 112 9.50 -4.52 2.91
N GLY A 113 10.47 -5.36 3.29
CA GLY A 113 11.80 -5.41 2.67
C GLY A 113 12.69 -4.20 3.02
N ARG A 114 12.54 -3.64 4.23
CA ARG A 114 13.31 -2.49 4.74
C ARG A 114 14.18 -2.88 5.93
N SER A 115 15.12 -2.04 6.31
CA SER A 115 15.83 -2.20 7.59
C SER A 115 14.95 -1.72 8.76
N ARG A 116 15.10 -2.35 9.94
CA ARG A 116 14.47 -1.91 11.19
C ARG A 116 14.73 -0.42 11.49
N ALA A 117 15.95 0.02 11.25
CA ALA A 117 16.34 1.42 11.46
C ALA A 117 15.57 2.36 10.50
N SER A 118 15.36 1.95 9.24
CA SER A 118 14.56 2.71 8.27
C SER A 118 13.12 2.86 8.73
N VAL A 119 12.48 1.75 9.16
CA VAL A 119 11.10 1.76 9.67
C VAL A 119 10.98 2.65 10.90
N SER A 120 11.88 2.50 11.88
CA SER A 120 11.88 3.34 13.08
C SER A 120 12.07 4.84 12.77
N ASN A 121 12.93 5.17 11.82
CA ASN A 121 13.13 6.56 11.39
C ASN A 121 11.89 7.14 10.68
N LEU A 122 11.22 6.34 9.83
CA LEU A 122 10.00 6.76 9.16
C LEU A 122 8.87 7.01 10.17
N LEU A 123 8.68 6.10 11.12
CA LEU A 123 7.64 6.24 12.15
C LEU A 123 7.86 7.49 13.02
N ARG A 124 9.11 7.84 13.34
CA ARG A 124 9.44 9.06 14.08
C ARG A 124 9.08 10.34 13.33
N LEU A 125 9.00 10.34 11.98
CA LEU A 125 8.54 11.52 11.23
C LEU A 125 7.13 11.96 11.61
N LEU A 126 6.31 11.03 12.07
CA LEU A 126 4.93 11.31 12.51
C LEU A 126 4.88 12.13 13.80
N GLU A 127 5.97 12.17 14.57
CA GLU A 127 6.11 12.96 15.79
C GLU A 127 6.47 14.42 15.53
N LEU A 128 6.90 14.76 14.28
CA LEU A 128 7.24 16.12 13.90
C LEU A 128 5.99 17.03 13.92
N PRO A 129 6.17 18.34 14.23
CA PRO A 129 5.12 19.32 14.11
C PRO A 129 4.55 19.38 12.67
N ASP A 130 3.26 19.70 12.54
CA ASP A 130 2.56 19.66 11.25
C ASP A 130 3.15 20.58 10.19
N PHE A 131 3.67 21.75 10.59
CA PHE A 131 4.34 22.65 9.65
C PHE A 131 5.58 22.00 9.02
N VAL A 132 6.35 21.20 9.79
CA VAL A 132 7.52 20.46 9.28
C VAL A 132 7.08 19.32 8.36
N LYS A 133 6.01 18.62 8.73
CA LYS A 133 5.42 17.56 7.87
C LYS A 133 4.99 18.12 6.52
N ASN A 134 4.38 19.30 6.50
CA ASN A 134 3.99 19.98 5.26
C ASN A 134 5.20 20.30 4.37
N LEU A 135 6.32 20.75 4.95
CA LEU A 135 7.56 21.00 4.21
C LEU A 135 8.15 19.72 3.59
N LEU A 136 8.02 18.58 4.30
CA LEU A 136 8.41 17.26 3.77
C LEU A 136 7.54 16.84 2.57
N VAL A 137 6.23 17.02 2.66
CA VAL A 137 5.28 16.71 1.56
C VAL A 137 5.59 17.56 0.33
N GLN A 138 5.85 18.84 0.54
CA GLN A 138 6.20 19.79 -0.54
C GLN A 138 7.63 19.59 -1.09
N ARG A 139 8.40 18.64 -0.54
CA ARG A 139 9.82 18.41 -0.86
C ARG A 139 10.72 19.63 -0.62
N ALA A 140 10.25 20.61 0.16
CA ALA A 140 11.02 21.76 0.59
C ALA A 140 12.02 21.40 1.69
N LEU A 141 11.80 20.29 2.39
CA LEU A 141 12.68 19.74 3.41
C LEU A 141 13.03 18.28 3.06
N GLY A 142 14.32 17.95 3.09
CA GLY A 142 14.78 16.58 2.86
C GLY A 142 14.74 15.72 4.13
N MET A 143 14.70 14.40 3.96
CA MET A 143 14.68 13.40 5.04
C MET A 143 15.84 13.55 6.05
N GLY A 144 17.02 13.96 5.60
CA GLY A 144 18.17 14.19 6.46
C GLY A 144 17.92 15.33 7.46
N HIS A 145 17.35 16.44 6.98
CA HIS A 145 16.99 17.57 7.80
C HIS A 145 15.85 17.25 8.78
N ALA A 146 14.84 16.52 8.32
CA ALA A 146 13.73 16.09 9.17
C ALA A 146 14.22 15.21 10.34
N ARG A 147 15.17 14.30 10.09
CA ARG A 147 15.78 13.48 11.15
C ARG A 147 16.59 14.30 12.14
N ALA A 148 17.30 15.33 11.69
CA ALA A 148 18.03 16.24 12.57
C ALA A 148 17.07 17.01 13.50
N LEU A 149 15.92 17.45 12.97
CA LEU A 149 14.89 18.12 13.76
C LEU A 149 14.28 17.22 14.83
N LEU A 150 14.13 15.92 14.57
CA LEU A 150 13.67 14.95 15.58
C LEU A 150 14.60 14.86 16.81
N ALA A 151 15.88 15.15 16.65
CA ALA A 151 16.82 15.19 17.77
C ALA A 151 16.63 16.45 18.65
N LEU A 152 16.09 17.54 18.07
CA LEU A 152 15.82 18.79 18.79
C LEU A 152 14.48 18.79 19.55
N THR A 153 13.55 17.93 19.19
CA THR A 153 12.23 17.78 19.86
C THR A 153 12.28 16.90 21.10
N SER A 154 13.46 16.44 21.52
CA SER A 154 13.65 15.75 22.79
C SER A 154 13.45 16.74 23.95
N PRO A 155 12.67 16.41 25.00
CA PRO A 155 12.35 17.32 26.11
C PRO A 155 13.56 17.74 26.98
N GLN A 156 14.75 17.44 26.57
CA GLN A 156 16.03 17.79 27.25
C GLN A 156 16.92 18.75 26.42
N GLY A 157 16.36 19.38 25.41
CA GLY A 157 16.99 20.45 24.64
C GLY A 157 16.37 21.79 24.95
#